data_d6bc2cb977cd8e0ba7fb170c9611da3d
#
_entry.id   d6bc2cb977cd8e0ba7fb170c9611da3d
#
_cell.length_a   1.000
_cell.length_b   1.000
_cell.length_c   1.000
_cell.angle_alpha   90.00
_cell.angle_beta   90.00
_cell.angle_gamma   90.00
#
_symmetry.space_group_name_H-M   'P 1'
#
loop_
_entity.id
_entity.type
_entity.pdbx_description
1 polymer ?
#
loop_
_entity_poly.entity_id
_entity_poly.type
_entity_poly.pdbx_seq_one_letter_code
_entity_poly.pdbx_strand_id
1 'polypeptide(L)'
;MNRFNYALIFIFILGSLHINAQKIVLDVPYVPTPQKVVDGMLELADVKKGEVVYDLGCGDGRIVITAAKKYGATGIGVDLNPERIKEANSNAEVAKVEEKVTFHEGDLFKFDFSKADVLTLYLLPDVNLELRPKIQSEMKPGSRIVSHAFDMGDWEPDKKITVEGKTIYLWIIPEKKQ
;
A
#
# COMPACT_ATOMS: atom_id res chain seq x y z
N MET A 1 -78.42 4.00 -16.46
CA MET A 1 -77.31 3.05 -16.40
C MET A 1 -76.02 3.86 -16.62
N ASN A 2 -75.39 4.32 -15.52
CA ASN A 2 -74.15 5.11 -15.57
C ASN A 2 -72.96 4.18 -15.32
N ARG A 3 -72.13 4.09 -16.34
CA ARG A 3 -70.83 3.39 -16.24
C ARG A 3 -69.77 4.41 -15.80
N PHE A 4 -69.27 4.28 -14.57
CA PHE A 4 -68.10 5.00 -14.07
C PHE A 4 -66.86 4.26 -14.55
N ASN A 5 -66.07 4.93 -15.38
CA ASN A 5 -64.73 4.48 -15.75
C ASN A 5 -63.73 4.98 -14.68
N TYR A 6 -63.17 4.08 -13.91
CA TYR A 6 -62.06 4.39 -13.02
C TYR A 6 -60.75 4.24 -13.83
N ALA A 7 -60.12 5.37 -14.17
CA ALA A 7 -58.79 5.42 -14.70
C ALA A 7 -57.82 5.30 -13.53
N LEU A 8 -57.13 4.18 -13.42
CA LEU A 8 -56.03 3.98 -12.47
C LEU A 8 -54.80 4.74 -12.97
N ILE A 9 -54.47 5.86 -12.31
CA ILE A 9 -53.23 6.61 -12.54
C ILE A 9 -52.14 5.92 -11.72
N PHE A 10 -51.22 5.22 -12.39
CA PHE A 10 -49.99 4.73 -11.81
C PHE A 10 -48.99 5.88 -11.76
N ILE A 11 -48.76 6.45 -10.55
CA ILE A 11 -47.71 7.42 -10.32
C ILE A 11 -46.40 6.63 -10.11
N PHE A 12 -45.55 6.63 -11.13
CA PHE A 12 -44.18 6.15 -11.00
C PHE A 12 -43.35 7.19 -10.23
N ILE A 13 -43.11 6.94 -8.94
CA ILE A 13 -42.16 7.73 -8.16
C ILE A 13 -40.75 7.25 -8.57
N LEU A 14 -40.11 7.97 -9.49
CA LEU A 14 -38.68 7.87 -9.76
C LEU A 14 -37.93 8.43 -8.54
N GLY A 15 -37.60 7.57 -7.62
CA GLY A 15 -36.65 7.90 -6.55
C GLY A 15 -35.25 8.12 -7.15
N SER A 16 -34.83 9.38 -7.21
CA SER A 16 -33.46 9.73 -7.59
C SER A 16 -32.52 9.20 -6.50
N LEU A 17 -31.85 8.08 -6.78
CA LEU A 17 -30.72 7.62 -5.98
C LEU A 17 -29.58 8.63 -6.16
N HIS A 18 -29.45 9.55 -5.23
CA HIS A 18 -28.25 10.40 -5.12
C HIS A 18 -27.13 9.52 -4.60
N ILE A 19 -26.31 9.00 -5.51
CA ILE A 19 -25.03 8.39 -5.16
C ILE A 19 -24.13 9.56 -4.75
N ASN A 20 -23.99 9.78 -3.45
CA ASN A 20 -22.96 10.65 -2.90
C ASN A 20 -21.63 9.94 -3.14
N ALA A 21 -20.93 10.30 -4.22
CA ALA A 21 -19.54 9.96 -4.39
C ALA A 21 -18.75 10.67 -3.28
N GLN A 22 -18.43 9.96 -2.23
CA GLN A 22 -17.55 10.45 -1.17
C GLN A 22 -16.19 10.73 -1.80
N LYS A 23 -15.76 12.00 -1.78
CA LYS A 23 -14.43 12.38 -2.26
C LYS A 23 -13.40 11.77 -1.30
N ILE A 24 -12.64 10.80 -1.77
CA ILE A 24 -11.54 10.22 -1.02
C ILE A 24 -10.49 11.31 -0.88
N VAL A 25 -10.15 11.68 0.36
CA VAL A 25 -9.03 12.57 0.66
C VAL A 25 -7.82 11.66 0.82
N LEU A 26 -6.84 11.80 -0.07
CA LEU A 26 -5.60 11.04 -0.03
C LEU A 26 -4.59 11.77 0.84
N ASP A 27 -3.95 11.05 1.75
CA ASP A 27 -2.89 11.57 2.62
C ASP A 27 -1.62 11.86 1.82
N VAL A 28 -1.41 11.14 0.71
CA VAL A 28 -0.23 11.24 -0.17
C VAL A 28 -0.66 11.27 -1.63
N PRO A 29 -0.12 12.19 -2.46
CA PRO A 29 -0.34 12.17 -3.90
C PRO A 29 0.34 10.94 -4.51
N TYR A 30 -0.31 10.29 -5.48
CA TYR A 30 0.30 9.17 -6.20
C TYR A 30 1.47 9.63 -7.07
N VAL A 31 2.67 9.22 -6.69
CA VAL A 31 3.92 9.39 -7.46
C VAL A 31 4.63 8.04 -7.50
N PRO A 32 4.71 7.39 -8.66
CA PRO A 32 5.29 6.06 -8.74
C PRO A 32 6.80 6.06 -8.52
N THR A 33 7.31 5.16 -7.68
CA THR A 33 8.74 4.94 -7.49
C THR A 33 9.38 4.45 -8.79
N PRO A 34 10.47 5.05 -9.31
CA PRO A 34 11.17 4.55 -10.48
C PRO A 34 11.67 3.12 -10.28
N GLN A 35 11.63 2.29 -11.34
CA GLN A 35 11.94 0.85 -11.22
C GLN A 35 13.34 0.57 -10.64
N LYS A 36 14.36 1.35 -11.00
CA LYS A 36 15.71 1.17 -10.44
C LYS A 36 15.77 1.47 -8.94
N VAL A 37 14.94 2.41 -8.47
CA VAL A 37 14.81 2.73 -7.04
C VAL A 37 14.10 1.58 -6.33
N VAL A 38 13.03 1.01 -6.92
CA VAL A 38 12.37 -0.21 -6.42
C VAL A 38 13.38 -1.35 -6.27
N ASP A 39 14.18 -1.59 -7.31
CA ASP A 39 15.21 -2.63 -7.29
C ASP A 39 16.22 -2.36 -6.15
N GLY A 40 16.67 -1.13 -6.00
CA GLY A 40 17.59 -0.74 -4.93
C GLY A 40 16.98 -0.85 -3.52
N MET A 41 15.67 -0.56 -3.37
CA MET A 41 14.96 -0.74 -2.09
C MET A 41 14.93 -2.22 -1.68
N LEU A 42 14.56 -3.10 -2.59
CA LEU A 42 14.44 -4.54 -2.33
C LEU A 42 15.82 -5.20 -2.12
N GLU A 43 16.84 -4.74 -2.83
CA GLU A 43 18.24 -5.17 -2.64
C GLU A 43 18.80 -4.69 -1.29
N LEU A 44 18.56 -3.42 -0.92
CA LEU A 44 18.99 -2.87 0.36
C LEU A 44 18.33 -3.60 1.53
N ALA A 45 17.04 -3.95 1.40
CA ALA A 45 16.31 -4.77 2.36
C ALA A 45 16.78 -6.23 2.39
N ASP A 46 17.59 -6.66 1.42
CA ASP A 46 18.05 -8.05 1.28
C ASP A 46 16.89 -9.05 1.29
N VAL A 47 15.85 -8.76 0.48
CA VAL A 47 14.62 -9.56 0.41
C VAL A 47 14.94 -10.99 -0.01
N LYS A 48 14.41 -11.97 0.72
CA LYS A 48 14.62 -13.40 0.50
C LYS A 48 13.36 -14.10 -0.01
N LYS A 49 13.58 -15.25 -0.65
CA LYS A 49 12.48 -16.14 -1.05
C LYS A 49 11.67 -16.59 0.16
N GLY A 50 10.34 -16.44 0.05
CA GLY A 50 9.40 -16.85 1.09
C GLY A 50 9.13 -15.80 2.17
N GLU A 51 9.84 -14.68 2.16
CA GLU A 51 9.53 -13.54 3.04
C GLU A 51 8.24 -12.82 2.61
N VAL A 52 7.66 -12.10 3.54
CA VAL A 52 6.45 -11.29 3.32
C VAL A 52 6.83 -9.82 3.26
N VAL A 53 6.62 -9.21 2.08
CA VAL A 53 6.87 -7.80 1.82
C VAL A 53 5.54 -7.05 1.84
N TYR A 54 5.43 -6.06 2.71
CA TYR A 54 4.30 -5.14 2.76
C TYR A 54 4.67 -3.80 2.13
N ASP A 55 3.73 -3.20 1.40
CA ASP A 55 3.89 -1.87 0.80
C ASP A 55 2.71 -0.99 1.18
N LEU A 56 2.96 0.05 1.98
CA LEU A 56 1.93 0.97 2.47
C LEU A 56 1.84 2.18 1.54
N GLY A 57 0.65 2.39 0.96
CA GLY A 57 0.45 3.31 -0.16
C GLY A 57 0.97 2.70 -1.46
N CYS A 58 0.57 1.47 -1.75
CA CYS A 58 1.20 0.63 -2.77
C CYS A 58 1.00 1.12 -4.21
N GLY A 59 0.07 2.06 -4.45
CA GLY A 59 -0.22 2.58 -5.76
C GLY A 59 -0.54 1.46 -6.77
N ASP A 60 0.24 1.38 -7.84
CA ASP A 60 0.10 0.38 -8.90
C ASP A 60 0.72 -1.00 -8.57
N GLY A 61 1.17 -1.20 -7.34
CA GLY A 61 1.67 -2.47 -6.81
C GLY A 61 3.09 -2.84 -7.23
N ARG A 62 3.82 -1.94 -7.93
CA ARG A 62 5.12 -2.26 -8.56
C ARG A 62 6.17 -2.81 -7.61
N ILE A 63 6.20 -2.37 -6.34
CA ILE A 63 7.21 -2.81 -5.36
C ILE A 63 6.96 -4.27 -4.99
N VAL A 64 5.76 -4.62 -4.54
CA VAL A 64 5.44 -6.00 -4.14
C VAL A 64 5.40 -6.96 -5.33
N ILE A 65 4.99 -6.50 -6.52
CA ILE A 65 5.07 -7.29 -7.77
C ILE A 65 6.54 -7.60 -8.10
N THR A 66 7.43 -6.62 -7.96
CA THR A 66 8.87 -6.84 -8.18
C THR A 66 9.45 -7.79 -7.14
N ALA A 67 9.06 -7.66 -5.86
CA ALA A 67 9.48 -8.57 -4.80
C ALA A 67 9.05 -10.02 -5.09
N ALA A 68 7.81 -10.23 -5.50
CA ALA A 68 7.31 -11.55 -5.87
C ALA A 68 8.04 -12.14 -7.09
N LYS A 69 8.23 -11.32 -8.14
CA LYS A 69 8.80 -11.77 -9.42
C LYS A 69 10.29 -12.06 -9.34
N LYS A 70 11.08 -11.17 -8.71
CA LYS A 70 12.54 -11.27 -8.67
C LYS A 70 13.06 -12.12 -7.52
N TYR A 71 12.42 -12.04 -6.36
CA TYR A 71 12.91 -12.66 -5.14
C TYR A 71 12.08 -13.86 -4.68
N GLY A 72 10.88 -14.06 -5.25
CA GLY A 72 9.98 -15.15 -4.83
C GLY A 72 9.35 -14.90 -3.47
N ALA A 73 9.24 -13.64 -3.06
CA ALA A 73 8.55 -13.21 -1.86
C ALA A 73 7.02 -13.26 -2.03
N THR A 74 6.31 -13.19 -0.92
CA THR A 74 4.86 -12.90 -0.90
C THR A 74 4.68 -11.40 -0.73
N GLY A 75 3.86 -10.76 -1.56
CA GLY A 75 3.62 -9.33 -1.53
C GLY A 75 2.23 -8.98 -1.01
N ILE A 76 2.15 -7.97 -0.14
CA ILE A 76 0.88 -7.41 0.34
C ILE A 76 0.95 -5.89 0.18
N GLY A 77 0.05 -5.34 -0.65
CA GLY A 77 -0.08 -3.91 -0.85
C GLY A 77 -1.36 -3.37 -0.24
N VAL A 78 -1.31 -2.17 0.34
CA VAL A 78 -2.49 -1.44 0.76
C VAL A 78 -2.48 -0.03 0.20
N ASP A 79 -3.62 0.42 -0.30
CA ASP A 79 -3.83 1.79 -0.78
C ASP A 79 -5.26 2.22 -0.47
N LEU A 80 -5.45 3.50 -0.17
CA LEU A 80 -6.77 4.05 0.10
C LEU A 80 -7.59 4.23 -1.19
N ASN A 81 -6.93 4.31 -2.34
CA ASN A 81 -7.57 4.57 -3.62
C ASN A 81 -7.94 3.27 -4.35
N PRO A 82 -9.25 2.94 -4.51
CA PRO A 82 -9.70 1.71 -5.18
C PRO A 82 -9.23 1.59 -6.64
N GLU A 83 -9.01 2.72 -7.34
CA GLU A 83 -8.49 2.68 -8.71
C GLU A 83 -7.02 2.22 -8.74
N ARG A 84 -6.23 2.55 -7.70
CA ARG A 84 -4.85 2.04 -7.57
C ARG A 84 -4.86 0.54 -7.29
N ILE A 85 -5.76 0.06 -6.44
CA ILE A 85 -5.93 -1.37 -6.15
C ILE A 85 -6.31 -2.15 -7.41
N LYS A 86 -7.22 -1.61 -8.21
CA LYS A 86 -7.61 -2.21 -9.48
C LYS A 86 -6.43 -2.29 -10.47
N GLU A 87 -5.66 -1.21 -10.58
CA GLU A 87 -4.46 -1.17 -11.41
C GLU A 87 -3.40 -2.16 -10.92
N ALA A 88 -3.14 -2.22 -9.60
CA ALA A 88 -2.19 -3.15 -8.99
C ALA A 88 -2.55 -4.61 -9.28
N ASN A 89 -3.83 -4.99 -9.17
CA ASN A 89 -4.28 -6.34 -9.52
C ASN A 89 -4.03 -6.65 -11.01
N SER A 90 -4.38 -5.72 -11.91
CA SER A 90 -4.12 -5.90 -13.35
C SER A 90 -2.62 -6.03 -13.66
N ASN A 91 -1.78 -5.24 -12.99
CA ASN A 91 -0.32 -5.32 -13.15
C ASN A 91 0.24 -6.66 -12.64
N ALA A 92 -0.32 -7.22 -11.57
CA ALA A 92 0.06 -8.52 -11.04
C ALA A 92 -0.27 -9.67 -12.03
N GLU A 93 -1.45 -9.63 -12.64
CA GLU A 93 -1.86 -10.57 -13.70
C GLU A 93 -0.91 -10.50 -14.91
N VAL A 94 -0.61 -9.28 -15.40
CA VAL A 94 0.35 -9.07 -16.50
C VAL A 94 1.74 -9.59 -16.14
N ALA A 95 2.16 -9.42 -14.88
CA ALA A 95 3.46 -9.89 -14.38
C ALA A 95 3.45 -11.40 -14.08
N LYS A 96 2.29 -12.08 -14.07
CA LYS A 96 2.09 -13.50 -13.73
C LYS A 96 2.55 -13.83 -12.31
N VAL A 97 2.16 -12.99 -11.35
CA VAL A 97 2.45 -13.15 -9.92
C VAL A 97 1.20 -12.96 -9.05
N GLU A 98 0.01 -12.98 -9.63
CA GLU A 98 -1.28 -12.78 -8.95
C GLU A 98 -1.53 -13.75 -7.78
N GLU A 99 -0.95 -14.95 -7.83
CA GLU A 99 -1.03 -15.92 -6.73
C GLU A 99 -0.07 -15.62 -5.57
N LYS A 100 0.89 -14.68 -5.77
CA LYS A 100 1.91 -14.33 -4.79
C LYS A 100 1.72 -12.95 -4.19
N VAL A 101 0.82 -12.15 -4.74
CA VAL A 101 0.56 -10.80 -4.25
C VAL A 101 -0.92 -10.61 -3.96
N THR A 102 -1.21 -9.77 -2.96
CA THR A 102 -2.59 -9.42 -2.59
C THR A 102 -2.64 -7.92 -2.36
N PHE A 103 -3.70 -7.27 -2.85
CA PHE A 103 -3.90 -5.84 -2.68
C PHE A 103 -5.19 -5.56 -1.92
N HIS A 104 -5.13 -4.64 -0.97
CA HIS A 104 -6.24 -4.25 -0.11
C HIS A 104 -6.54 -2.77 -0.25
N GLU A 105 -7.81 -2.44 -0.44
CA GLU A 105 -8.28 -1.07 -0.23
C GLU A 105 -8.37 -0.83 1.28
N GLY A 106 -7.69 0.21 1.78
CA GLY A 106 -7.71 0.48 3.21
C GLY A 106 -6.78 1.60 3.64
N ASP A 107 -7.03 2.03 4.88
CA ASP A 107 -6.24 3.03 5.59
C ASP A 107 -4.97 2.39 6.16
N LEU A 108 -3.81 2.84 5.70
CA LEU A 108 -2.50 2.32 6.11
C LEU A 108 -2.24 2.44 7.63
N PHE A 109 -2.83 3.43 8.30
CA PHE A 109 -2.71 3.59 9.75
C PHE A 109 -3.47 2.52 10.54
N LYS A 110 -4.52 1.92 9.95
CA LYS A 110 -5.35 0.87 10.56
C LYS A 110 -4.99 -0.54 10.08
N PHE A 111 -4.20 -0.63 9.01
CA PHE A 111 -3.84 -1.91 8.42
C PHE A 111 -2.88 -2.69 9.33
N ASP A 112 -3.08 -4.01 9.45
CA ASP A 112 -2.19 -4.89 10.20
C ASP A 112 -1.04 -5.36 9.30
N PHE A 113 0.17 -4.91 9.62
CA PHE A 113 1.40 -5.32 8.97
C PHE A 113 2.38 -6.03 9.94
N SER A 114 1.90 -6.51 11.07
CA SER A 114 2.71 -7.18 12.09
C SER A 114 3.43 -8.44 11.59
N LYS A 115 2.94 -9.02 10.50
CA LYS A 115 3.54 -10.19 9.86
C LYS A 115 4.63 -9.86 8.84
N ALA A 116 4.91 -8.58 8.58
CA ALA A 116 5.91 -8.17 7.63
C ALA A 116 7.31 -8.62 8.01
N ASP A 117 8.04 -9.21 7.06
CA ASP A 117 9.50 -9.36 7.12
C ASP A 117 10.17 -8.09 6.61
N VAL A 118 9.55 -7.47 5.59
CA VAL A 118 9.98 -6.20 5.01
C VAL A 118 8.77 -5.30 4.83
N LEU A 119 8.91 -4.03 5.24
CA LEU A 119 7.94 -2.96 5.03
C LEU A 119 8.55 -1.93 4.09
N THR A 120 7.86 -1.58 3.00
CA THR A 120 8.28 -0.54 2.06
C THR A 120 7.38 0.67 2.14
N LEU A 121 7.99 1.86 2.01
CA LEU A 121 7.32 3.15 2.15
C LEU A 121 7.80 4.11 1.05
N TYR A 122 6.86 4.81 0.43
CA TYR A 122 7.11 6.04 -0.31
C TYR A 122 5.99 7.03 0.00
N LEU A 123 6.01 7.54 1.22
CA LEU A 123 5.00 8.42 1.78
C LEU A 123 5.61 9.81 2.06
N LEU A 124 4.76 10.78 2.48
CA LEU A 124 5.24 12.08 2.91
C LEU A 124 5.93 11.99 4.28
N PRO A 125 6.85 12.94 4.62
CA PRO A 125 7.56 12.92 5.90
C PRO A 125 6.65 12.84 7.11
N ASP A 126 5.57 13.64 7.14
CA ASP A 126 4.64 13.68 8.27
C ASP A 126 3.91 12.34 8.45
N VAL A 127 3.56 11.68 7.34
CA VAL A 127 2.92 10.34 7.34
C VAL A 127 3.89 9.28 7.88
N ASN A 128 5.17 9.33 7.49
CA ASN A 128 6.20 8.44 8.05
C ASN A 128 6.33 8.64 9.57
N LEU A 129 6.37 9.88 10.04
CA LEU A 129 6.48 10.20 11.47
C LEU A 129 5.26 9.74 12.26
N GLU A 130 4.06 9.89 11.72
CA GLU A 130 2.82 9.40 12.35
C GLU A 130 2.78 7.86 12.40
N LEU A 131 3.27 7.20 11.35
CA LEU A 131 3.29 5.73 11.25
C LEU A 131 4.37 5.08 12.12
N ARG A 132 5.47 5.80 12.42
CA ARG A 132 6.64 5.29 13.15
C ARG A 132 6.31 4.58 14.47
N PRO A 133 5.47 5.11 15.38
CA PRO A 133 5.14 4.43 16.63
C PRO A 133 4.50 3.05 16.41
N LYS A 134 3.61 2.95 15.42
CA LYS A 134 2.95 1.69 15.04
C LYS A 134 3.98 0.69 14.48
N ILE A 135 4.87 1.13 13.60
CA ILE A 135 5.96 0.31 13.06
C ILE A 135 6.81 -0.28 14.19
N GLN A 136 7.27 0.57 15.10
CA GLN A 136 8.14 0.17 16.22
C GLN A 136 7.48 -0.77 17.23
N SER A 137 6.15 -0.67 17.40
CA SER A 137 5.41 -1.48 18.36
C SER A 137 4.91 -2.80 17.80
N GLU A 138 4.52 -2.85 16.53
CA GLU A 138 3.84 -3.99 15.93
C GLU A 138 4.74 -4.91 15.11
N MET A 139 5.81 -4.38 14.50
CA MET A 139 6.70 -5.23 13.72
C MET A 139 7.59 -6.09 14.61
N LYS A 140 7.87 -7.30 14.13
CA LYS A 140 8.71 -8.27 14.87
C LYS A 140 10.19 -7.88 14.80
N PRO A 141 11.00 -8.21 15.81
CA PRO A 141 12.43 -8.04 15.79
C PRO A 141 13.08 -8.65 14.54
N GLY A 142 14.07 -7.96 13.96
CA GLY A 142 14.73 -8.36 12.73
C GLY A 142 13.99 -8.00 11.45
N SER A 143 12.73 -7.52 11.53
CA SER A 143 12.04 -6.96 10.37
C SER A 143 12.72 -5.69 9.88
N ARG A 144 12.64 -5.44 8.59
CA ARG A 144 13.32 -4.34 7.90
C ARG A 144 12.30 -3.37 7.31
N ILE A 145 12.56 -2.09 7.48
CA ILE A 145 11.77 -1.00 6.91
C ILE A 145 12.63 -0.30 5.88
N VAL A 146 12.13 -0.12 4.67
CA VAL A 146 12.82 0.61 3.61
C VAL A 146 11.95 1.76 3.14
N SER A 147 12.48 2.99 3.22
CA SER A 147 11.79 4.20 2.76
C SER A 147 12.51 4.86 1.61
N HIS A 148 11.75 5.20 0.57
CA HIS A 148 12.20 6.01 -0.54
C HIS A 148 12.07 7.50 -0.20
N ALA A 149 13.15 8.23 -0.31
CA ALA A 149 13.32 9.69 -0.20
C ALA A 149 13.14 10.29 1.21
N PHE A 150 12.30 9.74 2.07
CA PHE A 150 11.95 10.35 3.36
C PHE A 150 12.35 9.45 4.52
N ASP A 151 12.89 10.07 5.59
CA ASP A 151 13.33 9.41 6.81
C ASP A 151 12.20 9.28 7.86
N MET A 152 12.59 8.90 9.07
CA MET A 152 11.73 8.72 10.24
C MET A 152 12.06 9.72 11.37
N GLY A 153 12.54 10.92 11.01
CA GLY A 153 12.90 11.97 11.96
C GLY A 153 14.14 11.60 12.77
N ASP A 154 14.01 11.59 14.10
CA ASP A 154 15.11 11.27 15.04
C ASP A 154 15.39 9.75 15.19
N TRP A 155 14.66 8.90 14.48
CA TRP A 155 14.99 7.48 14.38
C TRP A 155 16.04 7.30 13.26
N GLU A 156 17.30 7.28 13.66
CA GLU A 156 18.41 7.14 12.72
C GLU A 156 18.34 5.83 11.95
N PRO A 157 18.53 5.84 10.61
CA PRO A 157 18.55 4.62 9.83
C PRO A 157 19.82 3.80 10.07
N ASP A 158 19.71 2.47 10.05
CA ASP A 158 20.85 1.55 10.09
C ASP A 158 21.72 1.69 8.84
N LYS A 159 21.11 2.02 7.69
CA LYS A 159 21.81 2.23 6.43
C LYS A 159 21.06 3.18 5.52
N LYS A 160 21.79 3.93 4.70
CA LYS A 160 21.25 4.71 3.60
C LYS A 160 22.12 4.58 2.36
N ILE A 161 21.47 4.55 1.20
CA ILE A 161 22.14 4.54 -0.11
C ILE A 161 21.49 5.55 -1.04
N THR A 162 22.15 5.85 -2.16
CA THR A 162 21.57 6.70 -3.21
C THR A 162 21.49 5.90 -4.52
N VAL A 163 20.29 5.87 -5.12
CA VAL A 163 20.03 5.24 -6.43
C VAL A 163 19.38 6.28 -7.33
N GLU A 164 19.98 6.56 -8.48
CA GLU A 164 19.51 7.58 -9.43
C GLU A 164 19.23 8.94 -8.77
N GLY A 165 20.08 9.37 -7.83
CA GLY A 165 19.92 10.62 -7.10
C GLY A 165 18.81 10.63 -6.04
N LYS A 166 18.16 9.49 -5.77
CA LYS A 166 17.17 9.31 -4.71
C LYS A 166 17.79 8.59 -3.53
N THR A 167 17.58 9.12 -2.33
CA THR A 167 18.01 8.47 -1.10
C THR A 167 17.04 7.35 -0.75
N ILE A 168 17.56 6.22 -0.31
CA ILE A 168 16.81 5.09 0.23
C ILE A 168 17.36 4.83 1.62
N TYR A 169 16.46 4.72 2.58
CA TYR A 169 16.79 4.50 4.00
C TYR A 169 16.37 3.09 4.42
N LEU A 170 17.12 2.48 5.31
CA LEU A 170 16.85 1.18 5.91
C LEU A 170 16.90 1.28 7.42
N TRP A 171 15.88 0.74 8.09
CA TRP A 171 15.86 0.48 9.55
C TRP A 171 15.61 -1.00 9.77
N ILE A 172 16.19 -1.52 10.86
CA ILE A 172 15.96 -2.88 11.34
C ILE A 172 15.30 -2.78 12.71
N ILE A 173 14.19 -3.48 12.91
CA ILE A 173 13.55 -3.53 14.23
C ILE A 173 14.49 -4.24 15.21
N PRO A 174 14.91 -3.59 16.31
CA PRO A 174 15.84 -4.16 17.23
C PRO A 174 15.27 -5.34 18.00
N GLU A 175 16.12 -6.28 18.41
CA GLU A 175 15.74 -7.33 19.35
C GLU A 175 15.26 -6.70 20.67
N LYS A 176 14.15 -7.23 21.22
CA LYS A 176 13.69 -6.78 22.54
C LYS A 176 14.76 -7.16 23.56
N LYS A 177 15.35 -6.17 24.21
CA LYS A 177 16.22 -6.43 25.35
C LYS A 177 15.43 -7.19 26.41
N GLN A 178 15.86 -8.40 26.72
CA GLN A 178 15.35 -9.20 27.84
C GLN A 178 15.59 -8.50 29.15
#